data_d9fba5d3497c1c0c31354f83d996ab19
#
_entry.id   d9fba5d3497c1c0c31354f83d996ab19
#
_cell.length_a   1.000
_cell.length_b   1.000
_cell.length_c   1.000
_cell.angle_alpha   90.00
_cell.angle_beta   90.00
_cell.angle_gamma   90.00
#
_symmetry.space_group_name_H-M   'P 1'
#
loop_
_entity.id
_entity.type
_entity.pdbx_description
1 polymer ?
#
loop_
_entity_poly.entity_id
_entity_poly.type
_entity_poly.pdbx_seq_one_letter_code
_entity_poly.pdbx_strand_id
1 'polypeptide(L)'
;QWHPALHHDMASPFRWLIGGPTRRLSPWAQVVKHDLERARRVDMIAAYFSPGRGMLKRIARAAKREGARLLLPAKSDNGATVAAARLLYGPLLRRGVEIAEYQPCKLHMKLLVIDDAVFVGSANFDMRSLFLNLEVMLRIEDADFARDVRGFIAREIEESRIIDFAEYRKSRSLLTLVQQAISYLLVGVLDYTVTRRLNFRNPDAD
;
A
#
# COMPACT_ATOMS: atom_id res chain seq x y z
N GLN A 1 0.10 3.82 -29.51
CA GLN A 1 -0.89 3.98 -28.42
C GLN A 1 -1.30 2.61 -27.94
N TRP A 2 -0.87 2.23 -26.75
CA TRP A 2 -1.20 0.96 -26.13
C TRP A 2 -2.57 1.10 -25.47
N HIS A 3 -3.60 0.46 -26.04
CA HIS A 3 -4.91 0.36 -25.42
C HIS A 3 -5.00 -0.97 -24.68
N PRO A 4 -5.06 -0.99 -23.37
CA PRO A 4 -5.40 -2.20 -22.62
C PRO A 4 -6.92 -2.43 -22.69
N ALA A 5 -7.41 -2.79 -23.86
CA ALA A 5 -8.72 -3.42 -23.97
C ALA A 5 -8.57 -4.88 -23.51
N LEU A 6 -8.41 -5.09 -22.22
CA LEU A 6 -8.68 -6.38 -21.63
C LEU A 6 -10.18 -6.56 -21.74
N HIS A 7 -10.61 -7.51 -22.57
CA HIS A 7 -12.00 -7.94 -22.66
C HIS A 7 -12.48 -8.27 -21.25
N HIS A 8 -13.31 -7.39 -20.69
CA HIS A 8 -14.03 -7.66 -19.47
C HIS A 8 -15.15 -8.63 -19.80
N ASP A 9 -14.93 -9.90 -19.54
CA ASP A 9 -16.03 -10.77 -19.22
C ASP A 9 -16.60 -10.27 -17.87
N MET A 10 -17.74 -9.57 -17.92
CA MET A 10 -18.41 -8.98 -16.76
C MET A 10 -18.87 -10.05 -15.76
N ALA A 11 -18.81 -11.33 -16.15
CA ALA A 11 -19.19 -12.49 -15.33
C ALA A 11 -17.98 -13.13 -14.62
N SER A 12 -16.73 -12.77 -14.97
CA SER A 12 -15.55 -13.36 -14.35
C SER A 12 -15.23 -12.70 -13.00
N PRO A 13 -15.05 -13.49 -11.92
CA PRO A 13 -14.58 -12.96 -10.64
C PRO A 13 -13.13 -12.45 -10.71
N PHE A 14 -12.41 -12.74 -11.80
CA PHE A 14 -10.99 -12.39 -11.97
C PHE A 14 -10.82 -11.22 -12.92
N ARG A 15 -10.01 -10.26 -12.50
CA ARG A 15 -9.68 -9.10 -13.31
C ARG A 15 -8.18 -8.78 -13.24
N TRP A 16 -7.50 -8.88 -14.38
CA TRP A 16 -6.13 -8.40 -14.52
C TRP A 16 -6.08 -6.88 -14.59
N LEU A 17 -5.23 -6.29 -13.78
CA LEU A 17 -5.01 -4.86 -13.70
C LEU A 17 -3.53 -4.57 -13.98
N ILE A 18 -3.25 -3.91 -15.08
CA ILE A 18 -1.89 -3.58 -15.48
C ILE A 18 -1.64 -2.11 -15.14
N GLY A 19 -0.54 -1.84 -14.46
CA GLY A 19 -0.04 -0.49 -14.20
C GLY A 19 1.08 -0.12 -15.17
N GLY A 20 1.41 1.13 -15.21
CA GLY A 20 2.53 1.64 -16.02
C GLY A 20 2.72 3.13 -15.77
N PRO A 21 3.77 3.74 -16.36
CA PRO A 21 4.05 5.15 -16.18
C PRO A 21 2.91 5.99 -16.77
N THR A 22 2.19 6.67 -15.89
CA THR A 22 1.05 7.52 -16.24
C THR A 22 1.12 8.86 -15.51
N ARG A 23 0.58 9.92 -16.11
CA ARG A 23 0.49 11.23 -15.43
C ARG A 23 -0.54 11.23 -14.29
N ARG A 24 -1.43 10.24 -14.27
CA ARG A 24 -2.46 10.02 -13.24
C ARG A 24 -2.20 8.70 -12.53
N LEU A 25 -3.05 8.32 -11.58
CA LEU A 25 -3.02 6.98 -10.99
C LEU A 25 -3.07 5.91 -12.09
N SER A 26 -2.24 4.89 -11.97
CA SER A 26 -2.28 3.72 -12.86
C SER A 26 -3.63 3.01 -12.80
N PRO A 27 -4.03 2.22 -13.81
CA PRO A 27 -5.33 1.55 -13.83
C PRO A 27 -5.62 0.72 -12.57
N TRP A 28 -4.63 -0.07 -12.08
CA TRP A 28 -4.82 -0.83 -10.85
C TRP A 28 -5.04 0.07 -9.63
N ALA A 29 -4.29 1.16 -9.53
CA ALA A 29 -4.40 2.10 -8.42
C ALA A 29 -5.72 2.89 -8.44
N GLN A 30 -6.31 3.11 -9.62
CA GLN A 30 -7.65 3.71 -9.75
C GLN A 30 -8.72 2.77 -9.21
N VAL A 31 -8.64 1.46 -9.53
CA VAL A 31 -9.57 0.45 -9.01
C VAL A 31 -9.45 0.33 -7.50
N VAL A 32 -8.23 0.19 -6.97
CA VAL A 32 -7.99 0.15 -5.51
C VAL A 32 -8.50 1.42 -4.82
N LYS A 33 -8.26 2.60 -5.42
CA LYS A 33 -8.80 3.86 -4.89
C LYS A 33 -10.33 3.85 -4.83
N HIS A 34 -10.99 3.36 -5.89
CA HIS A 34 -12.45 3.27 -5.96
C HIS A 34 -13.00 2.34 -4.89
N ASP A 35 -12.42 1.13 -4.77
CA ASP A 35 -12.85 0.14 -3.77
C ASP A 35 -12.61 0.67 -2.35
N LEU A 36 -11.48 1.31 -2.08
CA LEU A 36 -11.19 1.95 -0.78
C LEU A 36 -12.14 3.12 -0.43
N GLU A 37 -12.77 3.77 -1.39
CA GLU A 37 -13.75 4.85 -1.11
C GLU A 37 -14.98 4.35 -0.38
N ARG A 38 -15.39 3.11 -0.66
CA ARG A 38 -16.57 2.45 -0.11
C ARG A 38 -16.24 1.42 0.95
N ALA A 39 -14.98 1.06 1.10
CA ALA A 39 -14.49 0.00 1.96
C ALA A 39 -15.07 0.09 3.39
N ARG A 40 -15.53 -1.04 3.87
CA ARG A 40 -15.90 -1.26 5.27
C ARG A 40 -14.74 -1.85 6.05
N ARG A 41 -14.02 -2.79 5.43
CA ARG A 41 -12.88 -3.50 6.02
C ARG A 41 -11.71 -3.56 5.05
N VAL A 42 -10.50 -3.35 5.57
CA VAL A 42 -9.26 -3.41 4.81
C VAL A 42 -8.23 -4.24 5.57
N ASP A 43 -7.68 -5.26 4.91
CA ASP A 43 -6.55 -6.03 5.43
C ASP A 43 -5.42 -6.01 4.38
N MET A 44 -4.20 -5.65 4.77
CA MET A 44 -3.10 -5.45 3.83
C MET A 44 -1.79 -6.02 4.35
N ILE A 45 -1.07 -6.71 3.46
CA ILE A 45 0.36 -6.98 3.59
C ILE A 45 1.09 -6.17 2.52
N ALA A 46 2.02 -5.34 2.90
CA ALA A 46 2.78 -4.53 1.95
C ALA A 46 4.27 -4.51 2.30
N ALA A 47 5.10 -4.89 1.32
CA ALA A 47 6.56 -4.83 1.48
C ALA A 47 7.07 -3.38 1.58
N TYR A 48 6.49 -2.45 0.81
CA TYR A 48 6.77 -1.02 0.90
C TYR A 48 5.45 -0.26 1.04
N PHE A 49 5.41 0.65 2.01
CA PHE A 49 4.19 1.39 2.34
C PHE A 49 4.47 2.89 2.52
N SER A 50 4.23 3.65 1.48
CA SER A 50 4.31 5.11 1.49
C SER A 50 3.30 5.73 0.52
N PRO A 51 2.01 5.41 0.64
CA PRO A 51 1.00 5.96 -0.25
C PRO A 51 0.72 7.43 0.05
N GLY A 52 0.19 8.14 -0.93
CA GLY A 52 -0.23 9.53 -0.76
C GLY A 52 -1.38 9.69 0.23
N ARG A 53 -1.54 10.93 0.73
CA ARG A 53 -2.53 11.30 1.76
C ARG A 53 -3.95 10.85 1.45
N GLY A 54 -4.33 10.80 0.17
CA GLY A 54 -5.66 10.36 -0.26
C GLY A 54 -5.94 8.88 0.05
N MET A 55 -4.96 7.99 -0.19
CA MET A 55 -5.07 6.57 0.14
C MET A 55 -5.11 6.36 1.66
N LEU A 56 -4.22 7.03 2.42
CA LEU A 56 -4.19 6.96 3.88
C LEU A 56 -5.53 7.36 4.51
N LYS A 57 -6.19 8.42 3.99
CA LYS A 57 -7.50 8.85 4.48
C LYS A 57 -8.59 7.79 4.24
N ARG A 58 -8.50 7.02 3.14
CA ARG A 58 -9.48 5.96 2.82
C ARG A 58 -9.30 4.75 3.73
N ILE A 59 -8.06 4.29 3.91
CA ILE A 59 -7.74 3.22 4.87
C ILE A 59 -8.22 3.60 6.28
N ALA A 60 -7.93 4.82 6.72
CA ALA A 60 -8.38 5.31 8.04
C ALA A 60 -9.90 5.47 8.16
N ARG A 61 -10.65 5.59 7.05
CA ARG A 61 -12.12 5.55 7.07
C ARG A 61 -12.65 4.13 7.26
N ALA A 62 -12.05 3.14 6.59
CA ALA A 62 -12.39 1.74 6.79
C ALA A 62 -12.16 1.31 8.24
N ALA A 63 -11.05 1.76 8.86
CA ALA A 63 -10.75 1.49 10.27
C ALA A 63 -11.85 1.94 11.24
N LYS A 64 -12.61 3.00 10.90
CA LYS A 64 -13.74 3.49 11.69
C LYS A 64 -15.05 2.74 11.44
N ARG A 65 -15.08 1.85 10.46
CA ARG A 65 -16.25 1.04 10.11
C ARG A 65 -16.09 -0.38 10.69
N GLU A 66 -15.49 -1.29 9.92
CA GLU A 66 -15.30 -2.69 10.32
C GLU A 66 -13.84 -3.04 10.59
N GLY A 67 -12.93 -2.07 10.39
CA GLY A 67 -11.53 -2.22 10.72
C GLY A 67 -10.58 -2.03 9.54
N ALA A 68 -9.33 -1.74 9.87
CA ALA A 68 -8.23 -1.75 8.93
C ALA A 68 -6.97 -2.30 9.61
N ARG A 69 -6.33 -3.31 9.03
CA ARG A 69 -5.11 -3.94 9.52
C ARG A 69 -4.02 -3.87 8.47
N LEU A 70 -2.82 -3.49 8.90
CA LEU A 70 -1.64 -3.41 8.05
C LEU A 70 -0.54 -4.27 8.64
N LEU A 71 -0.05 -5.24 7.87
CA LEU A 71 1.15 -6.00 8.17
C LEU A 71 2.29 -5.47 7.30
N LEU A 72 3.31 -4.91 7.95
CA LEU A 72 4.42 -4.20 7.32
C LEU A 72 5.75 -4.84 7.77
N PRO A 73 6.84 -4.71 7.00
CA PRO A 73 8.11 -5.32 7.36
C PRO A 73 8.75 -4.61 8.56
N ALA A 74 9.25 -5.39 9.53
CA ALA A 74 10.15 -4.88 10.57
C ALA A 74 11.56 -4.61 10.00
N LYS A 75 11.96 -5.40 8.98
CA LYS A 75 13.26 -5.35 8.31
C LYS A 75 13.09 -5.39 6.79
N SER A 76 13.86 -4.59 6.07
CA SER A 76 13.88 -4.55 4.61
C SER A 76 15.32 -4.38 4.11
N ASP A 77 15.58 -4.76 2.86
CA ASP A 77 16.83 -4.45 2.17
C ASP A 77 17.05 -2.95 2.03
N ASN A 78 15.97 -2.19 1.98
CA ASN A 78 15.98 -0.74 1.99
C ASN A 78 15.42 -0.20 3.32
N GLY A 79 16.30 0.07 4.28
CA GLY A 79 15.90 0.62 5.58
C GLY A 79 15.16 1.95 5.52
N ALA A 80 15.38 2.75 4.47
CA ALA A 80 14.68 4.01 4.28
C ALA A 80 13.17 3.80 4.00
N THR A 81 12.78 2.72 3.34
CA THR A 81 11.35 2.40 3.11
C THR A 81 10.63 2.04 4.41
N VAL A 82 11.28 1.31 5.31
CA VAL A 82 10.75 1.00 6.65
C VAL A 82 10.63 2.30 7.48
N ALA A 83 11.66 3.14 7.47
CA ALA A 83 11.63 4.42 8.20
C ALA A 83 10.52 5.35 7.66
N ALA A 84 10.34 5.41 6.34
CA ALA A 84 9.27 6.16 5.70
C ALA A 84 7.88 5.64 6.10
N ALA A 85 7.67 4.31 6.12
CA ALA A 85 6.42 3.71 6.57
C ALA A 85 6.13 4.04 8.05
N ARG A 86 7.13 3.95 8.92
CA ARG A 86 7.01 4.25 10.36
C ARG A 86 6.58 5.70 10.64
N LEU A 87 6.94 6.66 9.78
CA LEU A 87 6.43 8.03 9.91
C LEU A 87 4.91 8.10 9.85
N LEU A 88 4.28 7.21 9.06
CA LEU A 88 2.84 7.17 8.83
C LEU A 88 2.06 6.44 9.94
N TYR A 89 2.74 5.70 10.83
CA TYR A 89 2.08 4.91 11.88
C TYR A 89 1.25 5.79 12.82
N GLY A 90 1.82 6.86 13.36
CA GLY A 90 1.14 7.70 14.32
C GLY A 90 -0.22 8.25 13.84
N PRO A 91 -0.31 8.84 12.64
CA PRO A 91 -1.57 9.27 12.06
C PRO A 91 -2.59 8.14 11.80
N LEU A 92 -2.14 6.93 11.48
CA LEU A 92 -3.00 5.77 11.22
C LEU A 92 -3.49 5.15 12.53
N LEU A 93 -2.59 4.87 13.48
CA LEU A 93 -2.92 4.33 14.80
C LEU A 93 -3.94 5.22 15.54
N ARG A 94 -3.77 6.56 15.50
CA ARG A 94 -4.76 7.50 16.08
C ARG A 94 -6.14 7.40 15.45
N ARG A 95 -6.27 6.82 14.28
CA ARG A 95 -7.54 6.63 13.59
C ARG A 95 -8.08 5.22 13.68
N GLY A 96 -7.45 4.37 14.52
CA GLY A 96 -7.89 3.01 14.78
C GLY A 96 -7.40 2.00 13.75
N VAL A 97 -6.41 2.35 12.91
CA VAL A 97 -5.77 1.36 12.05
C VAL A 97 -4.84 0.50 12.92
N GLU A 98 -5.01 -0.80 12.87
CA GLU A 98 -4.11 -1.76 13.51
C GLU A 98 -2.87 -1.96 12.63
N ILE A 99 -1.69 -1.88 13.24
CA ILE A 99 -0.42 -2.05 12.52
C ILE A 99 0.42 -3.12 13.23
N ALA A 100 0.89 -4.09 12.46
CA ALA A 100 1.83 -5.10 12.90
C ALA A 100 3.12 -5.05 12.09
N GLU A 101 4.26 -5.28 12.73
CA GLU A 101 5.56 -5.42 12.08
C GLU A 101 5.96 -6.90 12.03
N TYR A 102 6.11 -7.42 10.82
CA TYR A 102 6.51 -8.79 10.55
C TYR A 102 7.98 -9.01 10.93
N GLN A 103 8.21 -9.94 11.86
CA GLN A 103 9.54 -10.18 12.43
C GLN A 103 10.30 -11.37 11.82
N PRO A 104 9.63 -12.48 11.40
CA PRO A 104 10.32 -13.74 11.10
C PRO A 104 11.36 -13.63 10.00
N CYS A 105 11.04 -12.97 8.90
CA CYS A 105 11.96 -12.78 7.78
C CYS A 105 11.70 -11.46 7.05
N LYS A 106 12.38 -11.23 5.91
CA LYS A 106 12.11 -10.08 5.03
C LYS A 106 10.78 -10.26 4.34
N LEU A 107 9.83 -9.39 4.63
CA LEU A 107 8.51 -9.40 4.00
C LEU A 107 8.58 -8.78 2.60
N HIS A 108 8.22 -9.58 1.58
CA HIS A 108 8.14 -9.08 0.20
C HIS A 108 6.78 -9.29 -0.46
N MET A 109 5.80 -9.75 0.30
CA MET A 109 4.43 -9.99 -0.15
C MET A 109 3.69 -8.66 -0.41
N LYS A 110 2.81 -8.66 -1.41
CA LYS A 110 1.91 -7.56 -1.74
C LYS A 110 0.51 -8.14 -1.89
N LEU A 111 -0.30 -7.97 -0.86
CA LEU A 111 -1.62 -8.55 -0.74
C LEU A 111 -2.55 -7.53 -0.08
N LEU A 112 -3.70 -7.29 -0.69
CA LEU A 112 -4.68 -6.34 -0.17
C LEU A 112 -6.06 -6.96 -0.29
N VAL A 113 -6.83 -6.93 0.79
CA VAL A 113 -8.22 -7.35 0.82
C VAL A 113 -9.08 -6.14 1.17
N ILE A 114 -10.01 -5.80 0.30
CA ILE A 114 -10.98 -4.73 0.49
C ILE A 114 -12.36 -5.35 0.40
N ASP A 115 -13.08 -5.43 1.50
CA ASP A 115 -14.35 -6.14 1.58
C ASP A 115 -14.24 -7.55 0.96
N ASP A 116 -14.94 -7.89 -0.10
CA ASP A 116 -14.88 -9.21 -0.75
C ASP A 116 -13.90 -9.28 -1.93
N ALA A 117 -13.14 -8.22 -2.16
CA ALA A 117 -12.14 -8.15 -3.23
C ALA A 117 -10.71 -8.37 -2.71
N VAL A 118 -10.01 -9.33 -3.29
CA VAL A 118 -8.59 -9.62 -3.05
C VAL A 118 -7.76 -9.08 -4.20
N PHE A 119 -6.69 -8.35 -3.86
CA PHE A 119 -5.68 -7.87 -4.82
C PHE A 119 -4.34 -8.51 -4.50
N VAL A 120 -3.75 -9.17 -5.47
CA VAL A 120 -2.43 -9.81 -5.36
C VAL A 120 -1.61 -9.55 -6.61
N GLY A 121 -0.31 -9.34 -6.48
CA GLY A 121 0.57 -9.09 -7.62
C GLY A 121 1.90 -8.44 -7.26
N SER A 122 2.45 -7.69 -8.21
CA SER A 122 3.79 -7.09 -8.06
C SER A 122 3.80 -5.74 -7.35
N ALA A 123 2.66 -5.02 -7.30
CA ALA A 123 2.60 -3.64 -6.88
C ALA A 123 2.78 -3.44 -5.37
N ASN A 124 3.75 -2.64 -4.99
CA ASN A 124 3.84 -2.10 -3.64
C ASN A 124 2.80 -0.99 -3.40
N PHE A 125 2.52 -0.70 -2.14
CA PHE A 125 1.60 0.37 -1.79
C PHE A 125 2.36 1.69 -1.53
N ASP A 126 3.08 2.14 -2.55
CA ASP A 126 3.89 3.36 -2.55
C ASP A 126 3.63 4.23 -3.79
N MET A 127 4.17 5.45 -3.80
CA MET A 127 3.93 6.41 -4.88
C MET A 127 4.47 5.95 -6.23
N ARG A 128 5.57 5.18 -6.27
CA ARG A 128 6.13 4.69 -7.53
C ARG A 128 5.22 3.63 -8.16
N SER A 129 4.82 2.63 -7.38
CA SER A 129 3.91 1.58 -7.87
C SER A 129 2.54 2.14 -8.24
N LEU A 130 2.05 3.14 -7.50
CA LEU A 130 0.75 3.77 -7.78
C LEU A 130 0.73 4.57 -9.09
N PHE A 131 1.87 5.12 -9.56
CA PHE A 131 1.89 6.06 -10.69
C PHE A 131 2.86 5.74 -11.82
N LEU A 132 4.00 5.09 -11.53
CA LEU A 132 5.13 5.03 -12.45
C LEU A 132 5.53 3.64 -12.89
N ASN A 133 5.55 2.68 -11.95
CA ASN A 133 6.06 1.35 -12.24
C ASN A 133 5.12 0.58 -13.16
N LEU A 134 5.71 -0.23 -14.02
CA LEU A 134 4.97 -1.29 -14.70
C LEU A 134 4.67 -2.38 -13.67
N GLU A 135 3.39 -2.56 -13.36
CA GLU A 135 2.92 -3.50 -12.35
C GLU A 135 1.79 -4.37 -12.91
N VAL A 136 1.71 -5.59 -12.42
CA VAL A 136 0.62 -6.51 -12.73
C VAL A 136 -0.05 -6.92 -11.44
N MET A 137 -1.36 -6.67 -11.35
CA MET A 137 -2.20 -7.04 -10.23
C MET A 137 -3.36 -7.91 -10.71
N LEU A 138 -3.73 -8.89 -9.93
CA LEU A 138 -4.95 -9.65 -10.09
C LEU A 138 -5.93 -9.21 -9.01
N ARG A 139 -7.13 -8.79 -9.41
CA ARG A 139 -8.28 -8.55 -8.54
C ARG A 139 -9.22 -9.74 -8.64
N ILE A 140 -9.54 -10.32 -7.50
CA ILE A 140 -10.45 -11.47 -7.37
C ILE A 140 -11.61 -11.02 -6.49
N GLU A 141 -12.82 -11.07 -7.02
CA GLU A 141 -14.03 -10.71 -6.28
C GLU A 141 -14.77 -12.00 -5.86
N ASP A 142 -14.44 -12.47 -4.66
CA ASP A 142 -14.96 -13.72 -4.09
C ASP A 142 -14.92 -13.63 -2.56
N ALA A 143 -16.09 -13.70 -1.91
CA ALA A 143 -16.24 -13.53 -0.47
C ALA A 143 -15.56 -14.64 0.33
N ASP A 144 -15.63 -15.88 -0.14
CA ASP A 144 -15.03 -17.04 0.53
C ASP A 144 -13.50 -16.96 0.44
N PHE A 145 -12.99 -16.69 -0.74
CA PHE A 145 -11.56 -16.48 -0.93
C PHE A 145 -11.04 -15.28 -0.13
N ALA A 146 -11.77 -14.16 -0.10
CA ALA A 146 -11.40 -13.00 0.72
C ALA A 146 -11.36 -13.33 2.22
N ARG A 147 -12.29 -14.18 2.70
CA ARG A 147 -12.28 -14.66 4.08
C ARG A 147 -11.05 -15.53 4.37
N ASP A 148 -10.70 -16.44 3.48
CA ASP A 148 -9.54 -17.32 3.62
C ASP A 148 -8.24 -16.52 3.63
N VAL A 149 -8.10 -15.54 2.75
CA VAL A 149 -6.94 -14.62 2.69
C VAL A 149 -6.86 -13.76 3.97
N ARG A 150 -7.98 -13.29 4.50
CA ARG A 150 -8.00 -12.61 5.81
C ARG A 150 -7.56 -13.51 6.95
N GLY A 151 -7.97 -14.79 6.92
CA GLY A 151 -7.51 -15.79 7.87
C GLY A 151 -5.99 -16.00 7.80
N PHE A 152 -5.43 -16.03 6.59
CA PHE A 152 -3.99 -16.04 6.41
C PHE A 152 -3.32 -14.80 7.00
N ILE A 153 -3.80 -13.60 6.65
CA ILE A 153 -3.24 -12.33 7.18
C ILE A 153 -3.34 -12.29 8.72
N ALA A 154 -4.42 -12.80 9.31
CA ALA A 154 -4.58 -12.83 10.75
C ALA A 154 -3.52 -13.71 11.44
N ARG A 155 -3.23 -14.91 10.90
CA ARG A 155 -2.16 -15.78 11.42
C ARG A 155 -0.78 -15.12 11.32
N GLU A 156 -0.48 -14.44 10.21
CA GLU A 156 0.79 -13.73 10.06
C GLU A 156 0.91 -12.56 11.05
N ILE A 157 -0.20 -11.92 11.40
CA ILE A 157 -0.25 -10.86 12.41
C ILE A 157 0.00 -11.43 13.82
N GLU A 158 -0.52 -12.62 14.14
CA GLU A 158 -0.28 -13.30 15.43
C GLU A 158 1.21 -13.57 15.69
N GLU A 159 1.98 -13.85 14.64
CA GLU A 159 3.44 -14.04 14.70
C GLU A 159 4.24 -12.73 14.60
N SER A 160 3.55 -11.61 14.58
CA SER A 160 4.13 -10.28 14.34
C SER A 160 4.06 -9.40 15.59
N ARG A 161 4.88 -8.36 15.62
CA ARG A 161 4.84 -7.36 16.68
C ARG A 161 3.72 -6.36 16.41
N ILE A 162 2.67 -6.40 17.20
CA ILE A 162 1.63 -5.35 17.19
C ILE A 162 2.24 -4.03 17.69
N ILE A 163 1.94 -2.95 16.98
CA ILE A 163 2.42 -1.61 17.33
C ILE A 163 1.38 -0.91 18.18
N ASP A 164 1.63 -0.83 19.48
CA ASP A 164 0.81 -0.04 20.40
C ASP A 164 1.06 1.47 20.22
N PHE A 165 -0.01 2.26 20.21
CA PHE A 165 0.10 3.71 19.98
C PHE A 165 0.83 4.44 21.12
N ALA A 166 0.64 4.03 22.37
CA ALA A 166 1.28 4.69 23.51
C ALA A 166 2.79 4.37 23.53
N GLU A 167 3.17 3.13 23.27
CA GLU A 167 4.57 2.71 23.13
C GLU A 167 5.24 3.43 21.95
N TYR A 168 4.57 3.43 20.79
CA TYR A 168 5.06 4.14 19.60
C TYR A 168 5.31 5.60 19.89
N ARG A 169 4.41 6.27 20.62
CA ARG A 169 4.58 7.68 20.99
C ARG A 169 5.72 7.91 21.95
N LYS A 170 5.94 7.01 22.92
CA LYS A 170 7.05 7.09 23.89
C LYS A 170 8.42 6.85 23.24
N SER A 171 8.50 5.95 22.28
CA SER A 171 9.75 5.61 21.58
C SER A 171 10.21 6.66 20.56
N ARG A 172 9.39 7.68 20.27
CA ARG A 172 9.71 8.73 19.30
C ARG A 172 10.57 9.81 19.91
N SER A 173 11.86 9.82 19.59
CA SER A 173 12.72 10.97 19.80
C SER A 173 12.58 11.99 18.65
N LEU A 174 12.98 13.24 18.88
CA LEU A 174 13.01 14.25 17.81
C LEU A 174 13.94 13.81 16.66
N LEU A 175 15.07 13.20 16.99
CA LEU A 175 16.03 12.68 16.02
C LEU A 175 15.40 11.58 15.13
N THR A 176 14.68 10.63 15.74
CA THR A 176 13.96 9.58 15.02
C THR A 176 12.90 10.17 14.07
N LEU A 177 12.19 11.20 14.51
CA LEU A 177 11.21 11.90 13.68
C LEU A 177 11.85 12.57 12.46
N VAL A 178 12.96 13.27 12.65
CA VAL A 178 13.70 13.93 11.56
C VAL A 178 14.22 12.88 10.58
N GLN A 179 14.80 11.79 11.07
CA GLN A 179 15.29 10.71 10.22
C GLN A 179 14.16 10.06 9.40
N GLN A 180 13.02 9.77 10.02
CA GLN A 180 11.85 9.21 9.33
C GLN A 180 11.28 10.20 8.30
N ALA A 181 11.24 11.49 8.63
CA ALA A 181 10.77 12.53 7.71
C ALA A 181 11.69 12.68 6.49
N ILE A 182 13.01 12.65 6.70
CA ILE A 182 14.00 12.65 5.61
C ILE A 182 13.81 11.40 4.74
N SER A 183 13.69 10.21 5.34
CA SER A 183 13.48 8.97 4.61
C SER A 183 12.19 9.01 3.80
N TYR A 184 11.10 9.52 4.36
CA TYR A 184 9.83 9.70 3.65
C TYR A 184 9.96 10.69 2.49
N LEU A 185 10.68 11.80 2.68
CA LEU A 185 10.93 12.78 1.63
C LEU A 185 11.76 12.17 0.49
N LEU A 186 12.81 11.43 0.82
CA LEU A 186 13.70 10.81 -0.17
C LEU A 186 12.97 9.73 -0.97
N VAL A 187 12.34 8.76 -0.28
CA VAL A 187 11.73 7.58 -0.92
C VAL A 187 10.32 7.87 -1.43
N GLY A 188 9.52 8.61 -0.66
CA GLY A 188 8.11 8.85 -0.97
C GLY A 188 7.86 10.03 -1.91
N VAL A 189 8.76 11.02 -1.95
CA VAL A 189 8.53 12.26 -2.70
C VAL A 189 9.59 12.52 -3.75
N LEU A 190 10.88 12.55 -3.37
CA LEU A 190 11.95 12.94 -4.31
C LEU A 190 12.18 11.86 -5.36
N ASP A 191 12.31 10.60 -4.96
CA ASP A 191 12.49 9.48 -5.89
C ASP A 191 11.32 9.40 -6.89
N TYR A 192 10.08 9.53 -6.40
CA TYR A 192 8.90 9.64 -7.26
C TYR A 192 8.95 10.85 -8.19
N THR A 193 9.29 12.04 -7.68
CA THR A 193 9.25 13.29 -8.45
C THR A 193 10.32 13.31 -9.53
N VAL A 194 11.54 12.85 -9.21
CA VAL A 194 12.65 12.78 -10.16
C VAL A 194 12.34 11.75 -11.25
N THR A 195 11.94 10.54 -10.87
CA THR A 195 11.60 9.48 -11.84
C THR A 195 10.42 9.91 -12.72
N ARG A 196 9.42 10.59 -12.18
CA ARG A 196 8.30 11.11 -12.96
C ARG A 196 8.75 12.15 -13.98
N ARG A 197 9.64 13.07 -13.62
CA ARG A 197 10.18 14.07 -14.54
C ARG A 197 10.97 13.41 -15.67
N LEU A 198 11.77 12.41 -15.37
CA LEU A 198 12.55 11.68 -16.37
C LEU A 198 11.66 10.92 -17.35
N ASN A 199 10.62 10.24 -16.86
CA ASN A 199 9.72 9.45 -17.71
C ASN A 199 8.78 10.29 -18.59
N PHE A 200 8.53 11.55 -18.22
CA PHE A 200 7.60 12.43 -18.96
C PHE A 200 8.28 13.70 -19.52
N ARG A 201 9.62 13.70 -19.58
CA ARG A 201 10.35 14.74 -20.30
C ARG A 201 10.06 14.58 -21.80
N ASN A 202 9.59 15.64 -22.44
CA ASN A 202 9.43 15.65 -23.90
C ASN A 202 10.83 15.60 -24.52
N PRO A 203 11.17 14.60 -25.33
CA PRO A 203 12.49 14.58 -26.01
C PRO A 203 12.65 15.71 -27.03
N ASP A 204 11.55 16.39 -27.43
CA ASP A 204 11.53 17.43 -28.45
C ASP A 204 11.45 18.86 -27.87
N ALA A 205 11.84 19.07 -26.61
CA ALA A 205 11.75 20.37 -25.92
C ALA A 205 13.12 21.04 -25.73
N ASP A 206 14.13 20.71 -26.56
CA ASP A 206 15.41 21.43 -26.67
C ASP A 206 15.56 22.08 -28.03
#